data_1f272338b41be48757a87d52169e7ef5
#
_entry.id   1f272338b41be48757a87d52169e7ef5
#
_cell.length_a   1.000
_cell.length_b   1.000
_cell.length_c   1.000
_cell.angle_alpha   90.00
_cell.angle_beta   90.00
_cell.angle_gamma   90.00
#
_symmetry.space_group_name_H-M   'P 1'
#
loop_
_entity.id
_entity.type
_entity.pdbx_description
1 polymer ?
#
loop_
_entity_poly.entity_id
_entity_poly.type
_entity_poly.pdbx_seq_one_letter_code
_entity_poly.pdbx_strand_id
1 'polypeptide(L)'
;MSKENTELINAGLKATLPRIRILEALESSDHNRHLSAEEIYKQLINSGEDVGLATIYRVLTQFESAGIVIRHNFEEGHAVYEITPDDHHDHMVCLETGNVIEFHDEIIEKRQDEIAAEKGYQIIDHSMVLYVKPNK
;
A
#
# COMPACT_ATOMS: atom_id res chain seq x y z
N MET A 1 -17.85 18.13 -0.72
CA MET A 1 -16.46 17.81 -0.45
C MET A 1 -16.16 16.41 -0.97
N SER A 2 -15.02 16.23 -1.60
CA SER A 2 -14.70 14.92 -2.16
C SER A 2 -14.32 13.94 -1.05
N LYS A 3 -14.36 12.66 -1.40
CA LYS A 3 -13.93 11.60 -0.50
C LYS A 3 -12.46 11.80 -0.08
N GLU A 4 -11.62 12.17 -1.04
CA GLU A 4 -10.20 12.37 -0.78
C GLU A 4 -9.98 13.55 0.17
N ASN A 5 -10.72 14.64 -0.02
CA ASN A 5 -10.64 15.77 0.90
C ASN A 5 -10.97 15.34 2.32
N THR A 6 -12.03 14.56 2.48
CA THR A 6 -12.47 14.12 3.79
C THR A 6 -11.42 13.20 4.44
N GLU A 7 -10.86 12.28 3.67
CA GLU A 7 -9.85 11.38 4.19
C GLU A 7 -8.61 12.12 4.67
N LEU A 8 -8.16 13.13 3.89
CA LEU A 8 -6.99 13.90 4.26
C LEU A 8 -7.23 14.71 5.51
N ILE A 9 -8.38 15.36 5.60
CA ILE A 9 -8.71 16.18 6.76
C ILE A 9 -8.81 15.31 8.01
N ASN A 10 -9.45 14.14 7.89
CA ASN A 10 -9.58 13.23 9.02
C ASN A 10 -8.23 12.71 9.50
N ALA A 11 -7.26 12.62 8.62
CA ALA A 11 -5.91 12.18 8.96
C ALA A 11 -5.03 13.32 9.47
N GLY A 12 -5.58 14.54 9.55
CA GLY A 12 -4.84 15.70 10.04
C GLY A 12 -4.00 16.38 8.98
N LEU A 13 -4.27 16.12 7.71
CA LEU A 13 -3.53 16.70 6.62
C LEU A 13 -4.36 17.72 5.86
N LYS A 14 -3.67 18.74 5.35
CA LYS A 14 -4.32 19.73 4.51
C LYS A 14 -4.60 19.11 3.14
N ALA A 15 -5.79 19.39 2.59
CA ALA A 15 -6.19 18.86 1.29
C ALA A 15 -5.63 19.75 0.19
N THR A 16 -4.41 19.47 -0.23
CA THR A 16 -3.77 20.16 -1.35
C THR A 16 -3.99 19.38 -2.63
N LEU A 17 -3.86 20.05 -3.77
CA LEU A 17 -4.09 19.40 -5.06
C LEU A 17 -3.14 18.22 -5.28
N PRO A 18 -1.83 18.34 -5.05
CA PRO A 18 -0.96 17.16 -5.22
C PRO A 18 -1.36 15.99 -4.35
N ARG A 19 -1.75 16.25 -3.10
CA ARG A 19 -2.17 15.16 -2.21
C ARG A 19 -3.43 14.49 -2.71
N ILE A 20 -4.40 15.27 -3.18
CA ILE A 20 -5.64 14.73 -3.71
C ILE A 20 -5.36 13.86 -4.94
N ARG A 21 -4.53 14.35 -5.87
CA ARG A 21 -4.23 13.61 -7.09
C ARG A 21 -3.50 12.31 -6.82
N ILE A 22 -2.57 12.32 -5.88
CA ILE A 22 -1.83 11.10 -5.53
C ILE A 22 -2.77 10.09 -4.88
N LEU A 23 -3.65 10.54 -3.99
CA LEU A 23 -4.60 9.65 -3.35
C LEU A 23 -5.55 9.05 -4.36
N GLU A 24 -6.03 9.85 -5.32
CA GLU A 24 -6.88 9.35 -6.40
C GLU A 24 -6.16 8.30 -7.23
N ALA A 25 -4.89 8.50 -7.52
CA ALA A 25 -4.12 7.52 -8.30
C ALA A 25 -4.04 6.19 -7.57
N LEU A 26 -3.81 6.22 -6.27
CA LEU A 26 -3.75 5.01 -5.47
C LEU A 26 -5.10 4.31 -5.41
N GLU A 27 -6.18 5.07 -5.34
CA GLU A 27 -7.53 4.50 -5.23
C GLU A 27 -8.05 3.96 -6.55
N SER A 28 -7.56 4.47 -7.67
CA SER A 28 -8.06 4.07 -8.99
C SER A 28 -7.40 2.81 -9.52
N SER A 29 -6.47 2.27 -8.80
CA SER A 29 -5.75 1.07 -9.19
C SER A 29 -6.66 -0.15 -9.03
N ASP A 30 -6.99 -0.83 -10.13
CA ASP A 30 -8.03 -1.84 -10.14
C ASP A 30 -7.72 -3.13 -9.40
N HIS A 31 -6.70 -3.80 -9.83
CA HIS A 31 -6.47 -5.15 -9.38
C HIS A 31 -5.66 -5.22 -8.13
N ASN A 32 -4.87 -4.22 -7.96
CA ASN A 32 -3.87 -4.30 -6.96
C ASN A 32 -3.48 -2.87 -6.66
N ARG A 33 -3.82 -2.41 -5.53
CA ARG A 33 -3.64 -1.01 -5.15
C ARG A 33 -2.23 -0.69 -4.72
N HIS A 34 -1.27 -1.45 -5.26
CA HIS A 34 0.13 -1.30 -4.93
C HIS A 34 0.83 -0.58 -6.06
N LEU A 35 1.25 0.65 -5.81
CA LEU A 35 1.92 1.45 -6.81
C LEU A 35 3.23 1.98 -6.26
N SER A 36 4.27 1.97 -7.08
CA SER A 36 5.51 2.65 -6.74
C SER A 36 5.33 4.15 -7.01
N ALA A 37 6.23 4.95 -6.47
CA ALA A 37 6.20 6.38 -6.72
C ALA A 37 6.34 6.68 -8.21
N GLU A 38 7.17 5.91 -8.91
CA GLU A 38 7.37 6.09 -10.34
C GLU A 38 6.10 5.77 -11.14
N GLU A 39 5.37 4.74 -10.72
CA GLU A 39 4.11 4.41 -11.37
C GLU A 39 3.06 5.50 -11.17
N ILE A 40 3.01 6.07 -9.97
CA ILE A 40 2.13 7.20 -9.70
C ILE A 40 2.50 8.38 -10.57
N TYR A 41 3.79 8.65 -10.68
CA TYR A 41 4.29 9.73 -11.52
C TYR A 41 3.84 9.57 -12.96
N LYS A 42 3.97 8.37 -13.53
CA LYS A 42 3.54 8.11 -14.89
C LYS A 42 2.04 8.30 -15.08
N GLN A 43 1.25 7.84 -14.12
CA GLN A 43 -0.19 8.03 -14.19
C GLN A 43 -0.57 9.50 -14.20
N LEU A 44 0.06 10.29 -13.36
CA LEU A 44 -0.26 11.71 -13.27
C LEU A 44 0.17 12.45 -14.52
N ILE A 45 1.35 12.15 -15.04
CA ILE A 45 1.81 12.76 -16.30
C ILE A 45 0.84 12.43 -17.43
N ASN A 46 0.42 11.18 -17.53
CA ASN A 46 -0.50 10.74 -18.59
C ASN A 46 -1.87 11.40 -18.45
N SER A 47 -2.23 11.82 -17.26
CA SER A 47 -3.50 12.50 -17.01
C SER A 47 -3.38 14.02 -17.13
N GLY A 48 -2.20 14.52 -17.49
CA GLY A 48 -1.98 15.95 -17.64
C GLY A 48 -1.67 16.68 -16.34
N GLU A 49 -1.40 15.95 -15.27
CA GLU A 49 -1.05 16.56 -13.97
C GLU A 49 0.46 16.69 -13.87
N ASP A 50 0.92 17.89 -13.58
CA ASP A 50 2.35 18.17 -13.50
C ASP A 50 2.81 18.14 -12.05
N VAL A 51 3.02 16.95 -11.53
CA VAL A 51 3.50 16.74 -10.16
C VAL A 51 4.86 16.04 -10.24
N GLY A 52 5.90 16.69 -9.73
CA GLY A 52 7.24 16.15 -9.79
C GLY A 52 7.42 14.92 -8.91
N LEU A 53 8.37 14.07 -9.30
CA LEU A 53 8.64 12.83 -8.58
C LEU A 53 9.06 13.10 -7.13
N ALA A 54 9.87 14.14 -6.90
CA ALA A 54 10.28 14.47 -5.53
C ALA A 54 9.09 14.84 -4.66
N THR A 55 8.11 15.55 -5.23
CA THR A 55 6.89 15.89 -4.51
C THR A 55 6.10 14.64 -4.17
N ILE A 56 6.03 13.70 -5.13
CA ILE A 56 5.31 12.44 -4.89
C ILE A 56 5.94 11.66 -3.74
N TYR A 57 7.26 11.55 -3.71
CA TYR A 57 7.93 10.87 -2.60
C TYR A 57 7.64 11.54 -1.27
N ARG A 58 7.67 12.88 -1.24
CA ARG A 58 7.40 13.61 0.00
C ARG A 58 5.97 13.38 0.47
N VAL A 59 5.02 13.43 -0.45
CA VAL A 59 3.61 13.23 -0.11
C VAL A 59 3.38 11.80 0.39
N LEU A 60 3.98 10.81 -0.27
CA LEU A 60 3.83 9.42 0.16
C LEU A 60 4.40 9.20 1.56
N THR A 61 5.52 9.84 1.88
CA THR A 61 6.08 9.78 3.22
C THR A 61 5.11 10.37 4.25
N GLN A 62 4.48 11.49 3.89
CA GLN A 62 3.49 12.11 4.77
C GLN A 62 2.27 11.22 4.95
N PHE A 63 1.81 10.58 3.87
CA PHE A 63 0.68 9.66 3.93
C PHE A 63 1.00 8.45 4.80
N GLU A 64 2.21 7.94 4.69
CA GLU A 64 2.63 6.81 5.51
C GLU A 64 2.63 7.19 6.99
N SER A 65 3.19 8.34 7.32
CA SER A 65 3.23 8.82 8.71
C SER A 65 1.83 9.05 9.28
N ALA A 66 0.89 9.44 8.42
CA ALA A 66 -0.48 9.70 8.85
C ALA A 66 -1.36 8.45 8.86
N GLY A 67 -0.83 7.32 8.44
CA GLY A 67 -1.58 6.07 8.42
C GLY A 67 -2.52 5.91 7.22
N ILE A 68 -2.41 6.79 6.23
CA ILE A 68 -3.25 6.70 5.03
C ILE A 68 -2.78 5.59 4.10
N VAL A 69 -1.47 5.39 4.01
CA VAL A 69 -0.91 4.33 3.16
C VAL A 69 0.07 3.49 3.96
N ILE A 70 0.27 2.28 3.47
CA ILE A 70 1.29 1.38 3.96
C ILE A 70 2.35 1.27 2.87
N ARG A 71 3.62 1.35 3.27
CA ARG A 71 4.73 1.15 2.35
C ARG A 71 5.26 -0.27 2.51
N HIS A 72 5.36 -0.98 1.41
CA HIS A 72 5.90 -2.33 1.40
C HIS A 72 7.23 -2.32 0.68
N ASN A 73 8.26 -2.82 1.36
CA ASN A 73 9.59 -2.99 0.76
C ASN A 73 9.76 -4.46 0.47
N PHE A 74 9.78 -4.80 -0.80
CA PHE A 74 9.93 -6.18 -1.21
C PHE A 74 11.38 -6.46 -1.60
N GLU A 75 11.70 -7.74 -1.71
CA GLU A 75 13.08 -8.16 -1.90
C GLU A 75 13.70 -7.63 -3.19
N GLU A 76 12.89 -7.27 -4.17
CA GLU A 76 13.39 -6.71 -5.43
C GLU A 76 13.91 -5.29 -5.29
N GLY A 77 13.85 -4.74 -4.10
CA GLY A 77 14.54 -3.49 -3.81
C GLY A 77 13.77 -2.23 -4.11
N HIS A 78 12.51 -2.34 -4.48
CA HIS A 78 11.70 -1.13 -4.69
C HIS A 78 10.52 -1.12 -3.73
N ALA A 79 10.05 0.07 -3.40
CA ALA A 79 8.93 0.25 -2.50
C ALA A 79 7.65 0.44 -3.31
N VAL A 80 6.58 -0.16 -2.83
CA VAL A 80 5.24 0.11 -3.36
C VAL A 80 4.35 0.56 -2.22
N TYR A 81 3.31 1.28 -2.55
CA TYR A 81 2.42 1.89 -1.57
C TYR A 81 1.00 1.44 -1.83
N GLU A 82 0.24 1.23 -0.78
CA GLU A 82 -1.18 0.92 -0.90
C GLU A 82 -1.96 1.71 0.13
N ILE A 83 -3.22 1.98 -0.19
CA ILE A 83 -4.15 2.59 0.78
C ILE A 83 -4.28 1.60 1.94
N THR A 84 -4.22 2.12 3.16
CA THR A 84 -4.36 1.27 4.34
C THR A 84 -5.70 0.56 4.28
N PRO A 85 -5.69 -0.78 4.25
CA PRO A 85 -6.94 -1.52 4.11
C PRO A 85 -7.71 -1.55 5.41
N ASP A 86 -9.02 -1.73 5.29
CA ASP A 86 -9.87 -1.91 6.46
C ASP A 86 -9.58 -3.26 7.11
N ASP A 87 -9.34 -4.27 6.29
CA ASP A 87 -9.03 -5.62 6.75
C ASP A 87 -7.59 -5.96 6.47
N HIS A 88 -7.00 -6.74 7.37
CA HIS A 88 -5.64 -7.22 7.19
C HIS A 88 -5.55 -8.19 6.02
N HIS A 89 -4.49 -8.08 5.24
CA HIS A 89 -4.20 -9.07 4.21
C HIS A 89 -2.69 -9.23 4.04
N ASP A 90 -2.33 -10.37 3.47
CA ASP A 90 -0.95 -10.71 3.20
C ASP A 90 -0.68 -10.57 1.70
N HIS A 91 0.57 -10.73 1.30
CA HIS A 91 0.98 -10.45 -0.08
C HIS A 91 1.80 -11.58 -0.68
N MET A 92 1.64 -11.80 -1.98
CA MET A 92 2.57 -12.58 -2.79
C MET A 92 3.21 -11.66 -3.79
N VAL A 93 4.52 -11.76 -3.95
CA VAL A 93 5.28 -10.96 -4.92
C VAL A 93 5.88 -11.92 -5.94
N CYS A 94 5.50 -11.74 -7.19
CA CYS A 94 6.05 -12.56 -8.26
C CYS A 94 7.38 -11.97 -8.71
N LEU A 95 8.45 -12.72 -8.53
CA LEU A 95 9.79 -12.24 -8.83
C LEU A 95 10.03 -12.11 -10.34
N GLU A 96 9.26 -12.83 -11.16
CA GLU A 96 9.43 -12.75 -12.61
C GLU A 96 8.66 -11.60 -13.23
N THR A 97 7.46 -11.32 -12.74
CA THR A 97 6.60 -10.33 -13.35
C THR A 97 6.51 -9.03 -12.55
N GLY A 98 6.86 -9.07 -11.27
CA GLY A 98 6.70 -7.91 -10.38
C GLY A 98 5.30 -7.73 -9.87
N ASN A 99 4.38 -8.62 -10.22
CA ASN A 99 3.00 -8.51 -9.74
C ASN A 99 2.91 -8.74 -8.25
N VAL A 100 2.02 -8.00 -7.60
CA VAL A 100 1.74 -8.16 -6.17
C VAL A 100 0.30 -8.61 -6.04
N ILE A 101 0.09 -9.73 -5.35
CA ILE A 101 -1.23 -10.31 -5.16
C ILE A 101 -1.55 -10.31 -3.67
N GLU A 102 -2.72 -9.81 -3.32
CA GLU A 102 -3.18 -9.81 -1.93
C GLU A 102 -3.95 -11.07 -1.65
N PHE A 103 -3.80 -11.59 -0.46
CA PHE A 103 -4.61 -12.72 -0.03
C PHE A 103 -4.85 -12.67 1.47
N HIS A 104 -5.90 -13.36 1.89
CA HIS A 104 -6.24 -13.50 3.31
C HIS A 104 -6.72 -14.92 3.51
N ASP A 105 -6.19 -15.60 4.51
CA ASP A 105 -6.59 -16.97 4.82
C ASP A 105 -6.79 -17.10 6.32
N GLU A 106 -7.99 -17.44 6.71
CA GLU A 106 -8.34 -17.51 8.12
C GLU A 106 -7.60 -18.62 8.86
N ILE A 107 -7.26 -19.70 8.16
CA ILE A 107 -6.52 -20.78 8.78
C ILE A 107 -5.11 -20.34 9.14
N ILE A 108 -4.47 -19.59 8.23
CA ILE A 108 -3.14 -19.04 8.50
C ILE A 108 -3.18 -18.06 9.65
N GLU A 109 -4.18 -17.16 9.65
CA GLU A 109 -4.31 -16.17 10.71
C GLU A 109 -4.50 -16.85 12.06
N LYS A 110 -5.38 -17.83 12.11
CA LYS A 110 -5.66 -18.56 13.35
C LYS A 110 -4.43 -19.29 13.84
N ARG A 111 -3.69 -19.93 12.93
CA ARG A 111 -2.50 -20.68 13.32
C ARG A 111 -1.43 -19.75 13.90
N GLN A 112 -1.28 -18.57 13.36
CA GLN A 112 -0.34 -17.61 13.91
C GLN A 112 -0.72 -17.20 15.33
N ASP A 113 -2.02 -16.96 15.56
CA ASP A 113 -2.49 -16.63 16.89
C ASP A 113 -2.22 -17.77 17.89
N GLU A 114 -2.43 -19.00 17.46
CA GLU A 114 -2.17 -20.17 18.30
C GLU A 114 -0.70 -20.25 18.68
N ILE A 115 0.18 -20.05 17.70
CA ILE A 115 1.62 -20.11 17.96
C ILE A 115 2.02 -19.03 18.95
N ALA A 116 1.52 -17.82 18.77
CA ALA A 116 1.85 -16.74 19.69
C ALA A 116 1.37 -17.05 21.10
N ALA A 117 0.16 -17.57 21.22
CA ALA A 117 -0.39 -17.93 22.52
C ALA A 117 0.43 -19.02 23.20
N GLU A 118 0.87 -20.02 22.44
CA GLU A 118 1.71 -21.09 22.98
C GLU A 118 3.00 -20.57 23.55
N LYS A 119 3.50 -19.47 23.00
CA LYS A 119 4.75 -18.85 23.45
C LYS A 119 4.53 -17.79 24.51
N GLY A 120 3.27 -17.54 24.89
CA GLY A 120 2.95 -16.57 25.92
C GLY A 120 2.75 -15.15 25.41
N TYR A 121 2.39 -14.99 24.12
CA TYR A 121 2.25 -13.68 23.52
C TYR A 121 0.92 -13.49 22.83
N GLN A 122 0.59 -12.25 22.59
CA GLN A 122 -0.57 -11.85 21.81
C GLN A 122 -0.06 -11.02 20.61
N ILE A 123 -0.56 -11.35 19.42
CA ILE A 123 -0.12 -10.62 18.22
C ILE A 123 -0.80 -9.27 18.19
N ILE A 124 0.01 -8.21 18.03
CA ILE A 124 -0.50 -6.85 17.85
C ILE A 124 -0.64 -6.57 16.35
N ASP A 125 0.32 -7.04 15.57
CA ASP A 125 0.34 -6.81 14.13
C ASP A 125 1.29 -7.80 13.50
N HIS A 126 1.11 -8.07 12.22
CA HIS A 126 2.05 -8.90 11.48
C HIS A 126 1.96 -8.60 10.00
N SER A 127 2.98 -9.02 9.26
CA SER A 127 2.96 -8.96 7.81
C SER A 127 3.62 -10.22 7.27
N MET A 128 3.11 -10.72 6.17
CA MET A 128 3.68 -11.90 5.52
C MET A 128 3.79 -11.63 4.04
N VAL A 129 4.96 -11.92 3.49
CA VAL A 129 5.21 -11.79 2.05
C VAL A 129 5.75 -13.11 1.55
N LEU A 130 5.09 -13.66 0.54
CA LEU A 130 5.57 -14.86 -0.15
C LEU A 130 6.19 -14.42 -1.47
N TYR A 131 7.40 -14.84 -1.72
CA TYR A 131 8.08 -14.54 -2.98
C TYR A 131 7.88 -15.74 -3.89
N VAL A 132 7.21 -15.52 -5.01
CA VAL A 132 6.73 -16.61 -5.85
C VAL A 132 7.17 -16.44 -7.30
N LYS A 133 6.93 -17.48 -8.09
CA LYS A 133 7.10 -17.43 -9.54
C LYS A 133 5.91 -18.16 -10.15
N PRO A 134 5.61 -17.88 -11.44
CA PRO A 134 4.51 -18.59 -12.08
C PRO A 134 4.67 -20.09 -11.96
N ASN A 135 3.53 -20.74 -11.80
CA ASN A 135 3.50 -22.17 -11.54
C ASN A 135 3.50 -22.91 -12.86
N LYS A 136 4.68 -23.36 -13.32
CA LYS A 136 4.74 -24.18 -14.50
C LYS A 136 6.12 -24.18 -15.13
#